data_a3c0581c96389fcae30baa1c6c5e7481
#
_entry.id   a3c0581c96389fcae30baa1c6c5e7481
#
_cell.length_a   1.000
_cell.length_b   1.000
_cell.length_c   1.000
_cell.angle_alpha   90.00
_cell.angle_beta   90.00
_cell.angle_gamma   90.00
#
_symmetry.space_group_name_H-M   'P 1'
#
loop_
_entity.id
_entity.type
_entity.pdbx_description
1 polymer ?
#
loop_
_entity_poly.entity_id
_entity_poly.type
_entity_poly.pdbx_seq_one_letter_code
_entity_poly.pdbx_strand_id
1 'polypeptide(L)'
;YRCSMAGHSKWANIQHRKGRQDAKRGQVFTKLIKEITVAAKMGGGDVLMNPRLRLAIDKAKDSNMPNDNVQRAIQRGTGSLEGVNYEEIRYEGYGLNGAAVIVDALTDNRTRTSRGNHHFESGRCRVPCKSNAAQSTLGT
;
A
#
# COMPACT_ATOMS: atom_id res chain seq x y z
N TYR A 1 14.12 6.41 53.46
CA TYR A 1 12.80 6.13 52.85
C TYR A 1 12.81 6.65 51.40
N ARG A 2 12.98 5.74 50.43
CA ARG A 2 12.82 6.06 49.02
C ARG A 2 11.34 5.98 48.69
N CYS A 3 10.71 7.11 48.53
CA CYS A 3 9.36 7.21 47.97
C CYS A 3 9.43 6.90 46.48
N SER A 4 9.07 5.68 46.10
CA SER A 4 8.88 5.28 44.72
C SER A 4 7.61 5.96 44.22
N MET A 5 7.76 7.08 43.55
CA MET A 5 6.67 7.70 42.82
C MET A 5 6.30 6.78 41.65
N ALA A 6 5.20 6.06 41.77
CA ALA A 6 4.60 5.31 40.70
C ALA A 6 4.14 6.28 39.60
N GLY A 7 5.04 6.56 38.68
CA GLY A 7 4.85 7.53 37.60
C GLY A 7 3.99 6.98 36.48
N HIS A 8 2.71 6.71 36.75
CA HIS A 8 1.70 6.65 35.70
C HIS A 8 1.25 8.07 35.37
N SER A 9 2.15 8.83 34.75
CA SER A 9 1.83 10.17 34.28
C SER A 9 0.67 10.05 33.31
N LYS A 10 -0.45 10.74 33.58
CA LYS A 10 -1.60 10.87 32.67
C LYS A 10 -1.14 11.32 31.29
N TRP A 11 -0.07 12.08 31.22
CA TRP A 11 0.57 12.58 30.01
C TRP A 11 1.26 11.47 29.20
N ALA A 12 1.98 10.55 29.85
CA ALA A 12 2.61 9.40 29.20
C ALA A 12 1.56 8.47 28.56
N ASN A 13 0.43 8.23 29.24
CA ASN A 13 -0.67 7.46 28.69
C ASN A 13 -1.31 8.13 27.48
N ILE A 14 -1.44 9.46 27.47
CA ILE A 14 -1.96 10.22 26.33
C ILE A 14 -1.00 10.13 25.16
N GLN A 15 0.32 10.28 25.39
CA GLN A 15 1.35 10.15 24.36
C GLN A 15 1.33 8.76 23.71
N HIS A 16 1.24 7.70 24.48
CA HIS A 16 1.16 6.33 23.94
C HIS A 16 -0.10 6.07 23.14
N ARG A 17 -1.24 6.64 23.53
CA ARG A 17 -2.49 6.56 22.77
C ARG A 17 -2.38 7.30 21.45
N LYS A 18 -1.90 8.54 21.50
CA LYS A 18 -1.72 9.39 20.32
C LYS A 18 -0.74 8.75 19.34
N GLY A 19 0.42 8.27 19.81
CA GLY A 19 1.40 7.62 18.95
C GLY A 19 0.86 6.40 18.21
N ARG A 20 0.03 5.57 18.84
CA ARG A 20 -0.64 4.43 18.19
C ARG A 20 -1.65 4.85 17.14
N GLN A 21 -2.41 5.91 17.39
CA GLN A 21 -3.38 6.45 16.42
C GLN A 21 -2.67 7.08 15.22
N ASP A 22 -1.62 7.85 15.47
CA ASP A 22 -0.82 8.50 14.43
C ASP A 22 -0.12 7.45 13.55
N ALA A 23 0.40 6.35 14.13
CA ALA A 23 0.99 5.25 13.38
C ALA A 23 -0.04 4.55 12.46
N LYS A 24 -1.25 4.28 12.95
CA LYS A 24 -2.33 3.70 12.13
C LYS A 24 -2.73 4.64 11.00
N ARG A 25 -2.86 5.93 11.29
CA ARG A 25 -3.18 6.95 10.29
C ARG A 25 -2.09 7.04 9.22
N GLY A 26 -0.81 7.02 9.61
CA GLY A 26 0.32 7.00 8.69
C GLY A 26 0.30 5.79 7.75
N GLN A 27 -0.05 4.61 8.24
CA GLN A 27 -0.20 3.41 7.42
C GLN A 27 -1.32 3.54 6.38
N VAL A 28 -2.48 4.08 6.77
CA VAL A 28 -3.60 4.33 5.85
C VAL A 28 -3.19 5.32 4.78
N PHE A 29 -2.57 6.43 5.16
CA PHE A 29 -2.10 7.44 4.21
C PHE A 29 -1.09 6.86 3.22
N THR A 30 -0.14 6.05 3.67
CA THR A 30 0.84 5.40 2.80
C THR A 30 0.16 4.50 1.77
N LYS A 31 -0.85 3.73 2.16
CA LYS A 31 -1.63 2.88 1.24
C LYS A 31 -2.38 3.70 0.20
N LEU A 32 -3.05 4.77 0.63
CA LEU A 32 -3.80 5.66 -0.27
C LEU A 32 -2.87 6.40 -1.25
N ILE A 33 -1.71 6.88 -0.80
CA ILE A 33 -0.71 7.51 -1.67
C ILE A 33 -0.25 6.53 -2.76
N LYS A 34 0.01 5.27 -2.42
CA LYS A 34 0.37 4.23 -3.39
C LYS A 34 -0.76 3.99 -4.39
N GLU A 35 -2.00 3.86 -3.92
CA GLU A 35 -3.17 3.64 -4.77
C GLU A 35 -3.38 4.81 -5.75
N ILE A 36 -3.27 6.05 -5.29
CA ILE A 36 -3.36 7.26 -6.12
C ILE A 36 -2.24 7.29 -7.17
N THR A 37 -0.99 7.01 -6.75
CA THR A 37 0.17 7.03 -7.66
C THR A 37 0.02 6.00 -8.78
N VAL A 38 -0.42 4.78 -8.46
CA VAL A 38 -0.63 3.73 -9.46
C VAL A 38 -1.83 4.04 -10.35
N ALA A 39 -2.93 4.55 -9.79
CA ALA A 39 -4.09 4.96 -10.57
C ALA A 39 -3.73 6.08 -11.58
N ALA A 40 -2.94 7.06 -11.15
CA ALA A 40 -2.45 8.13 -12.02
C ALA A 40 -1.46 7.63 -13.10
N LYS A 41 -0.62 6.64 -12.77
CA LYS A 41 0.31 6.01 -13.73
C LYS A 41 -0.42 5.25 -14.84
N MET A 42 -1.49 4.53 -14.50
CA MET A 42 -2.22 3.67 -15.45
C MET A 42 -3.23 4.44 -16.30
N GLY A 43 -3.95 5.39 -15.72
CA GLY A 43 -5.05 6.09 -16.37
C GLY A 43 -4.85 7.60 -16.57
N GLY A 44 -3.64 8.11 -16.24
CA GLY A 44 -3.34 9.54 -16.29
C GLY A 44 -3.79 10.31 -15.06
N GLY A 45 -3.31 11.55 -14.95
CA GLY A 45 -3.57 12.45 -13.81
C GLY A 45 -4.94 13.14 -13.83
N ASP A 46 -5.72 12.96 -14.89
CA ASP A 46 -7.03 13.59 -15.02
C ASP A 46 -8.10 12.81 -14.25
N VAL A 47 -8.65 13.46 -13.24
CA VAL A 47 -9.69 12.89 -12.36
C VAL A 47 -11.01 12.62 -13.11
N LEU A 48 -11.29 13.38 -14.16
CA LEU A 48 -12.52 13.22 -14.93
C LEU A 48 -12.48 11.98 -15.81
N MET A 49 -11.33 11.71 -16.40
CA MET A 49 -11.13 10.59 -17.32
C MET A 49 -10.75 9.28 -16.62
N ASN A 50 -10.28 9.36 -15.36
CA ASN A 50 -9.81 8.20 -14.61
C ASN A 50 -10.70 7.89 -13.40
N PRO A 51 -11.68 6.98 -13.53
CA PRO A 51 -12.60 6.65 -12.44
C PRO A 51 -11.90 5.97 -11.26
N ARG A 52 -10.80 5.22 -11.48
CA ARG A 52 -9.99 4.63 -10.41
C ARG A 52 -9.31 5.70 -9.57
N LEU A 53 -8.76 6.74 -10.22
CA LEU A 53 -8.16 7.88 -9.55
C LEU A 53 -9.18 8.65 -8.72
N ARG A 54 -10.37 8.88 -9.27
CA ARG A 54 -11.46 9.55 -8.56
C ARG A 54 -11.82 8.83 -7.27
N LEU A 55 -12.03 7.52 -7.34
CA LEU A 55 -12.36 6.69 -6.20
C LEU A 55 -11.24 6.69 -5.13
N ALA A 56 -9.98 6.69 -5.55
CA ALA A 56 -8.85 6.77 -4.64
C ALA A 56 -8.77 8.15 -3.94
N ILE A 57 -9.09 9.23 -4.65
CA ILE A 57 -9.15 10.59 -4.10
C ILE A 57 -10.30 10.72 -3.09
N ASP A 58 -11.46 10.14 -3.37
CA ASP A 58 -12.60 10.18 -2.45
C ASP A 58 -12.27 9.44 -1.15
N LYS A 59 -11.66 8.26 -1.22
CA LYS A 59 -11.14 7.55 -0.03
C LYS A 59 -10.09 8.37 0.74
N ALA A 60 -9.25 9.14 0.04
CA ALA A 60 -8.27 10.00 0.67
C ALA A 60 -8.95 11.17 1.42
N LYS A 61 -10.01 11.75 0.88
CA LYS A 61 -10.82 12.77 1.53
C LYS A 61 -11.52 12.22 2.78
N ASP A 62 -12.11 11.03 2.70
CA ASP A 62 -12.74 10.36 3.84
C ASP A 62 -11.76 10.10 4.98
N SER A 63 -10.50 9.84 4.63
CA SER A 63 -9.40 9.68 5.60
C SER A 63 -8.82 11.00 6.10
N ASN A 64 -9.37 12.15 5.70
CA ASN A 64 -8.87 13.49 5.99
C ASN A 64 -7.40 13.69 5.58
N MET A 65 -7.03 13.19 4.39
CA MET A 65 -5.70 13.42 3.84
C MET A 65 -5.57 14.84 3.29
N PRO A 66 -4.48 15.56 3.57
CA PRO A 66 -4.23 16.88 2.99
C PRO A 66 -4.16 16.83 1.45
N ASN A 67 -4.76 17.81 0.80
CA ASN A 67 -4.80 17.90 -0.67
C ASN A 67 -3.40 17.94 -1.30
N ASP A 68 -2.42 18.55 -0.62
CA ASP A 68 -1.02 18.58 -1.07
C ASP A 68 -0.44 17.18 -1.26
N ASN A 69 -0.77 16.25 -0.35
CA ASN A 69 -0.31 14.86 -0.45
C ASN A 69 -0.97 14.15 -1.64
N VAL A 70 -2.24 14.42 -1.91
CA VAL A 70 -2.96 13.88 -3.06
C VAL A 70 -2.35 14.39 -4.36
N GLN A 71 -2.11 15.70 -4.47
CA GLN A 71 -1.51 16.31 -5.67
C GLN A 71 -0.10 15.78 -5.92
N ARG A 72 0.73 15.69 -4.88
CA ARG A 72 2.08 15.10 -4.99
C ARG A 72 2.04 13.63 -5.43
N ALA A 73 1.07 12.87 -4.96
CA ALA A 73 0.90 11.48 -5.38
C ALA A 73 0.50 11.38 -6.87
N ILE A 74 -0.37 12.24 -7.36
CA ILE A 74 -0.74 12.33 -8.78
C ILE A 74 0.47 12.72 -9.62
N GLN A 75 1.22 13.75 -9.22
CA GLN A 75 2.43 14.20 -9.92
C GLN A 75 3.51 13.12 -10.01
N ARG A 76 3.67 12.30 -8.96
CA ARG A 76 4.55 11.13 -8.99
C ARG A 76 4.06 10.08 -9.97
N GLY A 77 2.76 9.83 -10.02
CA GLY A 77 2.16 8.87 -10.93
C GLY A 77 2.29 9.27 -12.40
N THR A 78 2.14 10.55 -12.70
CA THR A 78 2.29 11.11 -14.06
C THR A 78 3.75 11.32 -14.49
N GLY A 79 4.73 11.08 -13.59
CA GLY A 79 6.15 11.25 -13.88
C GLY A 79 6.65 12.69 -13.80
N SER A 80 5.82 13.64 -13.35
CA SER A 80 6.21 15.05 -13.19
C SER A 80 7.11 15.28 -11.97
N LEU A 81 7.14 14.33 -11.03
CA LEU A 81 7.99 14.35 -9.84
C LEU A 81 8.80 13.05 -9.78
N GLU A 82 10.10 13.16 -9.60
CA GLU A 82 10.95 12.00 -9.31
C GLU A 82 10.50 11.32 -8.02
N GLY A 83 10.32 10.03 -8.04
CA GLY A 83 9.85 9.27 -6.91
C GLY A 83 9.91 7.76 -7.14
N VAL A 84 9.51 7.03 -6.12
CA VAL A 84 9.46 5.57 -6.16
C VAL A 84 8.39 5.12 -7.15
N ASN A 85 8.80 4.33 -8.14
CA ASN A 85 7.87 3.71 -9.08
C ASN A 85 7.14 2.56 -8.42
N TYR A 86 5.84 2.71 -8.23
CA TYR A 86 4.99 1.61 -7.79
C TYR A 86 4.46 0.82 -8.98
N GLU A 87 4.45 -0.50 -8.83
CA GLU A 87 3.88 -1.45 -9.80
C GLU A 87 2.80 -2.28 -9.12
N GLU A 88 1.75 -2.58 -9.87
CA GLU A 88 0.72 -3.53 -9.46
C GLU A 88 1.12 -4.92 -9.94
N ILE A 89 1.25 -5.86 -9.00
CA ILE A 89 1.62 -7.24 -9.28
C ILE A 89 0.54 -8.14 -8.71
N ARG A 90 0.05 -9.05 -9.54
CA ARG A 90 -0.89 -10.11 -9.13
C ARG A 90 -0.14 -11.39 -8.89
N TYR A 91 -0.33 -11.96 -7.71
CA TYR A 91 0.15 -13.29 -7.34
C TYR A 91 -1.04 -14.23 -7.28
N GLU A 92 -0.89 -15.38 -7.90
CA GLU A 92 -1.90 -16.44 -7.91
C GLU A 92 -1.31 -17.68 -7.26
N GLY A 93 -2.06 -18.33 -6.42
CA GLY A 93 -1.64 -19.54 -5.74
C GLY A 93 -2.84 -20.38 -5.28
N TYR A 94 -2.54 -21.56 -4.79
CA TYR A 94 -3.54 -22.45 -4.21
C TYR A 94 -3.24 -22.67 -2.74
N GLY A 95 -4.22 -22.43 -1.89
CA GLY A 95 -4.15 -22.68 -0.46
C GLY A 95 -4.42 -24.14 -0.11
N LEU A 96 -4.54 -24.39 1.20
CA LEU A 96 -4.92 -25.69 1.74
C LEU A 96 -6.26 -26.13 1.14
N ASN A 97 -6.36 -27.41 0.82
CA ASN A 97 -7.56 -28.02 0.18
C ASN A 97 -7.89 -27.50 -1.23
N GLY A 98 -6.91 -26.94 -1.96
CA GLY A 98 -7.11 -26.49 -3.33
C GLY A 98 -7.84 -25.16 -3.47
N ALA A 99 -7.99 -24.38 -2.41
CA ALA A 99 -8.58 -23.05 -2.48
C ALA A 99 -7.69 -22.13 -3.32
N ALA A 100 -8.23 -21.52 -4.38
CA ALA A 100 -7.52 -20.52 -5.17
C ALA A 100 -7.40 -19.20 -4.39
N VAL A 101 -6.19 -18.64 -4.33
CA VAL A 101 -5.89 -17.37 -3.68
C VAL A 101 -5.28 -16.42 -4.69
N ILE A 102 -5.85 -15.23 -4.79
CA ILE A 102 -5.33 -14.15 -5.63
C ILE A 102 -4.95 -12.99 -4.71
N VAL A 103 -3.72 -12.51 -4.84
CA VAL A 103 -3.19 -11.39 -4.06
C VAL A 103 -2.74 -10.29 -4.99
N ASP A 104 -3.41 -9.16 -4.96
CA ASP A 104 -3.00 -7.96 -5.67
C ASP A 104 -2.13 -7.10 -4.75
N ALA A 105 -0.89 -6.87 -5.14
CA ALA A 105 0.09 -6.12 -4.37
C ALA A 105 0.61 -4.90 -5.12
N LEU A 106 0.56 -3.74 -4.46
CA LEU A 106 1.18 -2.50 -4.93
C LEU A 106 2.57 -2.37 -4.31
N THR A 107 3.60 -2.51 -5.11
CA THR A 107 4.97 -2.52 -4.60
C THR A 107 5.94 -1.73 -5.48
N ASP A 108 6.96 -1.23 -4.83
CA ASP A 108 8.16 -0.64 -5.44
C ASP A 108 9.26 -1.67 -5.69
N ASN A 109 9.15 -2.85 -5.05
CA ASN A 109 10.18 -3.90 -5.15
C ASN A 109 9.56 -5.29 -5.18
N ARG A 110 9.60 -5.93 -6.34
CA ARG A 110 9.05 -7.29 -6.58
C ARG A 110 9.68 -8.34 -5.69
N THR A 111 11.00 -8.29 -5.52
CA THR A 111 11.75 -9.29 -4.75
C THR A 111 11.40 -9.26 -3.27
N ARG A 112 11.25 -8.05 -2.68
CA ARG A 112 10.84 -7.90 -1.29
C ARG A 112 9.43 -8.42 -1.06
N THR A 113 8.51 -8.12 -1.98
CA THR A 113 7.11 -8.52 -1.87
C THR A 113 6.94 -10.02 -2.06
N SER A 114 7.65 -10.65 -2.99
CA SER A 114 7.61 -12.10 -3.18
C SER A 114 8.10 -12.84 -1.94
N ARG A 115 9.19 -12.38 -1.30
CA ARG A 115 9.68 -12.96 -0.04
C ARG A 115 8.67 -12.83 1.11
N GLY A 116 7.96 -11.70 1.19
CA GLY A 116 6.88 -11.50 2.17
C GLY A 116 5.72 -12.46 1.96
N ASN A 117 5.36 -12.72 0.73
CA ASN A 117 4.29 -13.67 0.38
C ASN A 117 4.72 -15.12 0.67
N HIS A 118 6.00 -15.49 0.49
CA HIS A 118 6.52 -16.80 0.89
C HIS A 118 6.37 -17.07 2.40
N HIS A 119 6.38 -16.05 3.25
CA HIS A 119 6.18 -16.22 4.68
C HIS A 119 4.71 -16.56 5.01
N PHE A 120 3.77 -16.13 4.20
CA PHE A 120 2.36 -16.57 4.27
C PHE A 120 2.21 -18.05 3.86
N GLU A 121 3.09 -18.55 2.98
CA GLU A 121 3.15 -19.93 2.53
C GLU A 121 3.84 -20.89 3.53
N SER A 122 4.66 -20.41 4.46
CA SER A 122 5.40 -21.26 5.40
C SER A 122 4.53 -21.94 6.45
N GLY A 123 3.24 -21.61 6.51
CA GLY A 123 2.19 -22.37 7.22
C GLY A 123 1.66 -23.58 6.45
N ARG A 124 2.52 -24.36 5.73
CA ARG A 124 2.20 -25.56 4.94
C ARG A 124 1.47 -25.34 3.61
N CYS A 125 1.81 -24.33 2.85
CA CYS A 125 1.38 -24.28 1.46
C CYS A 125 2.61 -24.26 0.54
N ARG A 126 2.89 -25.38 -0.14
CA ARG A 126 3.85 -25.44 -1.24
C ARG A 126 3.11 -25.03 -2.51
N VAL A 127 3.34 -23.81 -2.98
CA VAL A 127 2.85 -23.43 -4.30
C VAL A 127 3.89 -22.59 -5.03
N PRO A 128 4.27 -22.95 -6.25
CA PRO A 128 5.13 -22.12 -7.08
C PRO A 128 4.33 -20.89 -7.51
N CYS A 129 4.74 -19.73 -7.03
CA CYS A 129 4.19 -18.45 -7.44
C CYS A 129 4.57 -18.20 -8.90
N LYS A 130 3.63 -18.42 -9.83
CA LYS A 130 3.80 -18.00 -11.22
C LYS A 130 3.47 -16.52 -11.30
N SER A 131 4.48 -15.68 -11.44
CA SER A 131 4.29 -14.29 -11.84
C SER A 131 3.88 -14.27 -13.30
N ASN A 132 2.61 -14.04 -13.61
CA ASN A 132 2.19 -13.70 -14.95
C ASN A 132 2.67 -12.28 -15.27
N ALA A 133 3.94 -12.15 -15.64
CA ALA A 133 4.38 -11.03 -16.42
C ALA A 133 3.77 -11.24 -17.82
N ALA A 134 2.72 -10.50 -18.13
CA ALA A 134 2.22 -10.41 -19.48
C ALA A 134 3.36 -9.91 -20.38
N GLN A 135 4.01 -10.84 -21.08
CA GLN A 135 4.88 -10.52 -22.20
C GLN A 135 3.97 -10.03 -23.31
N SER A 136 3.84 -8.72 -23.46
CA SER A 136 3.39 -8.12 -24.70
C SER A 136 4.53 -8.23 -25.73
N THR A 137 4.69 -9.40 -26.34
CA THR A 137 5.40 -9.51 -27.61
C THR A 137 4.42 -9.17 -28.72
N LEU A 138 4.33 -7.90 -29.04
CA LEU A 138 3.98 -7.48 -30.38
C LEU A 138 5.24 -7.67 -31.23
N GLY A 139 5.31 -8.79 -31.89
CA GLY A 139 6.22 -9.03 -33.00
C GLY A 139 5.49 -8.70 -34.29
N THR A 140 6.09 -7.80 -35.07
CA THR A 140 6.01 -7.59 -36.53
C THR A 140 4.81 -8.11 -37.27
#